data_7ff5b00f90b9574502647e2955e0fc8a
#
_entry.id   7ff5b00f90b9574502647e2955e0fc8a
#
_cell.length_a   1.000
_cell.length_b   1.000
_cell.length_c   1.000
_cell.angle_alpha   90.00
_cell.angle_beta   90.00
_cell.angle_gamma   90.00
#
_symmetry.space_group_name_H-M   'P 1'
#
loop_
_entity.id
_entity.type
_entity.pdbx_description
1 polymer ?
#
loop_
_entity_poly.entity_id
_entity_poly.type
_entity_poly.pdbx_seq_one_letter_code
_entity_poly.pdbx_strand_id
1 'polypeptide(L)'
;MYIQGEDIAQSDPDTHHVTSGLRAMECIVIQDIFLNETAKYAHVFLPGASFLEKDGTFTNAERRISRVRKVMVPLGGYGDWEGTILLARALGYEMNYTHPSEIMDEIARLTPSFAGVSYEKLEELGSIQWPCNEKAPLGTPMMHVDRFVRGKGRFMITEYVPTDERTTGKFPLILTTGRILSQYNVGAQTRRTENSRWHEEDVLEIHPFDAEMRGIVDGDLVALESRSGDIALKAKVTERMQPGIVYTTFHHAKTGANVITTDYSDWATNCPEYKVTAVQVRRTNRPSDWQAKFYEEDFSLTRIAEAAE
;
A
#
# COMPACT_ATOMS: atom_id res chain seq x y z
N MET A 1 -10.41 -5.96 15.22
CA MET A 1 -10.12 -5.52 13.83
C MET A 1 -9.82 -6.73 12.96
N TYR A 2 -10.28 -6.77 11.69
CA TYR A 2 -9.91 -7.77 10.68
C TYR A 2 -9.23 -7.07 9.52
N ILE A 3 -8.05 -7.53 9.14
CA ILE A 3 -7.21 -6.94 8.09
C ILE A 3 -6.92 -8.04 7.07
N GLN A 4 -7.19 -7.76 5.80
CA GLN A 4 -7.01 -8.73 4.72
C GLN A 4 -6.17 -8.14 3.59
N GLY A 5 -4.99 -8.73 3.34
CA GLY A 5 -4.11 -8.37 2.23
C GLY A 5 -3.54 -6.95 2.30
N GLU A 6 -3.32 -6.42 3.52
CA GLU A 6 -2.85 -5.06 3.75
C GLU A 6 -1.78 -5.02 4.85
N ASP A 7 -0.69 -4.30 4.61
CA ASP A 7 0.39 -4.10 5.58
C ASP A 7 0.39 -2.65 6.10
N ILE A 8 -0.63 -2.32 6.92
CA ILE A 8 -0.88 -0.96 7.41
C ILE A 8 0.24 -0.44 8.32
N ALA A 9 0.93 -1.31 9.05
CA ALA A 9 2.07 -0.91 9.89
C ALA A 9 3.24 -0.34 9.07
N GLN A 10 3.37 -0.74 7.80
CA GLN A 10 4.38 -0.21 6.88
C GLN A 10 3.80 0.82 5.90
N SER A 11 2.54 0.66 5.45
CA SER A 11 1.97 1.48 4.38
C SER A 11 1.44 2.83 4.86
N ASP A 12 0.93 2.91 6.07
CA ASP A 12 0.23 4.10 6.55
C ASP A 12 1.22 5.15 7.11
N PRO A 13 0.89 6.44 7.00
CA PRO A 13 1.75 7.51 7.49
C PRO A 13 1.76 7.53 9.02
N ASP A 14 2.77 8.19 9.59
CA ASP A 14 2.97 8.25 11.05
C ASP A 14 2.96 6.86 11.69
N THR A 15 4.00 6.08 11.41
CA THR A 15 4.16 4.71 11.95
C THR A 15 3.98 4.64 13.47
N HIS A 16 4.36 5.68 14.21
CA HIS A 16 4.21 5.71 15.67
C HIS A 16 2.73 5.73 16.08
N HIS A 17 1.92 6.53 15.40
CA HIS A 17 0.48 6.59 15.63
C HIS A 17 -0.18 5.27 15.26
N VAL A 18 0.10 4.75 14.07
CA VAL A 18 -0.49 3.48 13.56
C VAL A 18 -0.16 2.31 14.49
N THR A 19 1.11 2.14 14.84
CA THR A 19 1.52 1.02 15.70
C THR A 19 1.00 1.15 17.13
N SER A 20 0.85 2.38 17.63
CA SER A 20 0.19 2.64 18.91
C SER A 20 -1.28 2.24 18.87
N GLY A 21 -2.00 2.59 17.79
CA GLY A 21 -3.38 2.17 17.56
C GLY A 21 -3.52 0.65 17.48
N LEU A 22 -2.63 -0.02 16.74
CA LEU A 22 -2.63 -1.49 16.65
C LEU A 22 -2.43 -2.15 18.03
N ARG A 23 -1.48 -1.67 18.82
CA ARG A 23 -1.23 -2.19 20.18
C ARG A 23 -2.42 -2.00 21.14
N ALA A 24 -3.27 -1.02 20.89
CA ALA A 24 -4.46 -0.74 21.72
C ALA A 24 -5.67 -1.62 21.36
N MET A 25 -5.62 -2.40 20.27
CA MET A 25 -6.73 -3.26 19.86
C MET A 25 -6.86 -4.49 20.76
N GLU A 26 -8.06 -4.81 21.18
CA GLU A 26 -8.37 -6.02 21.96
C GLU A 26 -8.17 -7.30 21.16
N CYS A 27 -8.45 -7.26 19.86
CA CYS A 27 -8.26 -8.39 18.95
C CYS A 27 -7.96 -7.91 17.53
N ILE A 28 -6.87 -8.41 16.98
CA ILE A 28 -6.48 -8.23 15.58
C ILE A 28 -6.39 -9.60 14.92
N VAL A 29 -7.17 -9.80 13.87
CA VAL A 29 -7.10 -10.95 12.98
C VAL A 29 -6.56 -10.46 11.64
N ILE A 30 -5.51 -11.09 11.14
CA ILE A 30 -4.89 -10.76 9.85
C ILE A 30 -5.01 -11.96 8.94
N GLN A 31 -5.41 -11.72 7.69
CA GLN A 31 -5.33 -12.70 6.61
C GLN A 31 -4.41 -12.17 5.51
N ASP A 32 -3.26 -12.80 5.33
CA ASP A 32 -2.27 -12.40 4.32
C ASP A 32 -1.47 -13.62 3.83
N ILE A 33 -0.79 -13.45 2.70
CA ILE A 33 0.09 -14.49 2.13
C ILE A 33 1.47 -14.53 2.78
N PHE A 34 1.85 -13.47 3.50
CA PHE A 34 3.13 -13.37 4.21
C PHE A 34 2.94 -12.80 5.62
N LEU A 35 3.78 -13.23 6.54
CA LEU A 35 3.97 -12.54 7.79
C LEU A 35 4.66 -11.19 7.52
N ASN A 36 3.86 -10.14 7.43
CA ASN A 36 4.28 -8.78 7.16
C ASN A 36 4.47 -8.00 8.48
N GLU A 37 4.75 -6.68 8.41
CA GLU A 37 4.98 -5.86 9.60
C GLU A 37 3.72 -5.76 10.49
N THR A 38 2.54 -5.71 9.88
CA THR A 38 1.27 -5.68 10.60
C THR A 38 1.02 -6.99 11.37
N ALA A 39 1.51 -8.12 10.85
CA ALA A 39 1.37 -9.41 11.51
C ALA A 39 2.05 -9.47 12.89
N LYS A 40 3.03 -8.61 13.18
CA LYS A 40 3.64 -8.47 14.51
C LYS A 40 2.65 -8.07 15.61
N TYR A 41 1.53 -7.48 15.23
CA TYR A 41 0.46 -7.02 16.12
C TYR A 41 -0.75 -7.96 16.12
N ALA A 42 -0.75 -9.02 15.31
CA ALA A 42 -1.86 -9.94 15.19
C ALA A 42 -2.01 -10.84 16.42
N HIS A 43 -3.26 -11.05 16.84
CA HIS A 43 -3.62 -12.09 17.80
C HIS A 43 -3.90 -13.41 17.08
N VAL A 44 -4.39 -13.32 15.82
CA VAL A 44 -4.61 -14.47 14.95
C VAL A 44 -4.12 -14.14 13.55
N PHE A 45 -3.34 -15.03 12.95
CA PHE A 45 -2.92 -14.96 11.56
C PHE A 45 -3.59 -16.09 10.78
N LEU A 46 -4.31 -15.73 9.72
CA LEU A 46 -4.96 -16.65 8.80
C LEU A 46 -4.17 -16.66 7.47
N PRO A 47 -3.80 -17.83 6.94
CA PRO A 47 -3.12 -17.88 5.66
C PRO A 47 -4.02 -17.37 4.54
N GLY A 48 -3.52 -16.41 3.78
CA GLY A 48 -4.14 -15.90 2.55
C GLY A 48 -3.76 -16.73 1.33
N ALA A 49 -4.49 -16.55 0.25
CA ALA A 49 -4.22 -17.18 -1.03
C ALA A 49 -3.68 -16.17 -2.05
N SER A 50 -2.63 -16.56 -2.78
CA SER A 50 -2.15 -15.78 -3.92
C SER A 50 -3.16 -15.81 -5.08
N PHE A 51 -2.96 -14.97 -6.09
CA PHE A 51 -3.81 -14.96 -7.28
C PHE A 51 -3.74 -16.26 -8.08
N LEU A 52 -2.69 -17.08 -7.93
CA LEU A 52 -2.56 -18.39 -8.53
C LEU A 52 -3.38 -19.49 -7.81
N GLU A 53 -3.75 -19.24 -6.58
CA GLU A 53 -4.40 -20.18 -5.68
C GLU A 53 -5.91 -19.97 -5.54
N LYS A 54 -6.49 -18.98 -6.24
CA LYS A 54 -7.92 -18.63 -6.15
C LYS A 54 -8.55 -18.34 -7.49
N ASP A 55 -9.83 -18.59 -7.58
CA ASP A 55 -10.71 -18.10 -8.63
C ASP A 55 -11.32 -16.75 -8.24
N GLY A 56 -11.60 -15.90 -9.23
CA GLY A 56 -12.19 -14.62 -8.98
C GLY A 56 -12.15 -13.68 -10.19
N THR A 57 -12.28 -12.39 -9.92
CA THR A 57 -12.10 -11.33 -10.90
C THR A 57 -11.21 -10.23 -10.33
N PHE A 58 -10.38 -9.63 -11.17
CA PHE A 58 -9.68 -8.39 -10.87
C PHE A 58 -10.17 -7.26 -11.75
N THR A 59 -10.26 -6.05 -11.18
CA THR A 59 -10.55 -4.84 -11.92
C THR A 59 -9.32 -3.93 -11.88
N ASN A 60 -8.81 -3.57 -13.06
CA ASN A 60 -7.63 -2.72 -13.17
C ASN A 60 -7.99 -1.23 -13.26
N ALA A 61 -6.97 -0.36 -13.35
CA ALA A 61 -7.14 1.10 -13.41
C ALA A 61 -7.88 1.60 -14.66
N GLU A 62 -7.94 0.83 -15.75
CA GLU A 62 -8.77 1.13 -16.92
C GLU A 62 -10.21 0.63 -16.80
N ARG A 63 -10.66 0.26 -15.61
CA ARG A 63 -12.00 -0.28 -15.31
C ARG A 63 -12.27 -1.64 -15.96
N ARG A 64 -11.22 -2.37 -16.33
CA ARG A 64 -11.33 -3.66 -16.99
C ARG A 64 -11.42 -4.78 -15.97
N ILE A 65 -12.51 -5.50 -16.01
CA ILE A 65 -12.78 -6.70 -15.20
C ILE A 65 -12.27 -7.90 -15.99
N SER A 66 -11.35 -8.66 -15.39
CA SER A 66 -10.75 -9.86 -15.97
C SER A 66 -10.88 -11.04 -15.02
N ARG A 67 -11.03 -12.25 -15.58
CA ARG A 67 -11.04 -13.49 -14.81
C ARG A 67 -9.65 -13.81 -14.26
N VAL A 68 -9.62 -14.22 -13.01
CA VAL A 68 -8.50 -14.91 -12.39
C VAL A 68 -8.89 -16.38 -12.22
N ARG A 69 -8.02 -17.28 -12.67
CA ARG A 69 -8.27 -18.73 -12.62
C ARG A 69 -7.27 -19.41 -11.71
N LYS A 70 -7.77 -20.21 -10.81
CA LYS A 70 -6.97 -21.03 -9.92
C LYS A 70 -6.15 -22.04 -10.72
N VAL A 71 -4.83 -22.04 -10.50
CA VAL A 71 -3.88 -22.97 -11.14
C VAL A 71 -3.20 -23.91 -10.16
N MET A 72 -3.30 -23.63 -8.86
CA MET A 72 -2.72 -24.46 -7.80
C MET A 72 -3.60 -24.44 -6.55
N VAL A 73 -3.43 -25.45 -5.71
CA VAL A 73 -4.16 -25.54 -4.44
C VAL A 73 -3.62 -24.52 -3.45
N PRO A 74 -4.49 -23.78 -2.75
CA PRO A 74 -4.04 -22.87 -1.68
C PRO A 74 -3.27 -23.62 -0.60
N LEU A 75 -2.12 -23.07 -0.19
CA LEU A 75 -1.32 -23.64 0.87
C LEU A 75 -2.10 -23.73 2.21
N GLY A 76 -2.94 -22.73 2.48
CA GLY A 76 -3.85 -22.69 3.64
C GLY A 76 -5.11 -23.54 3.50
N GLY A 77 -5.30 -24.24 2.37
CA GLY A 77 -6.46 -25.11 2.09
C GLY A 77 -7.72 -24.41 1.59
N TYR A 78 -7.77 -23.07 1.60
CA TYR A 78 -8.91 -22.27 1.15
C TYR A 78 -8.48 -20.94 0.51
N GLY A 79 -9.33 -20.37 -0.35
CA GLY A 79 -9.15 -19.04 -0.90
C GLY A 79 -9.63 -17.94 0.04
N ASP A 80 -9.25 -16.69 -0.21
CA ASP A 80 -9.58 -15.56 0.67
C ASP A 80 -11.09 -15.35 0.84
N TRP A 81 -11.87 -15.54 -0.24
CA TRP A 81 -13.33 -15.43 -0.19
C TRP A 81 -13.97 -16.54 0.65
N GLU A 82 -13.40 -17.76 0.62
CA GLU A 82 -13.85 -18.88 1.45
C GLU A 82 -13.55 -18.60 2.94
N GLY A 83 -12.34 -18.05 3.24
CA GLY A 83 -11.99 -17.59 4.59
C GLY A 83 -12.96 -16.53 5.11
N THR A 84 -13.35 -15.58 4.27
CA THR A 84 -14.36 -14.56 4.62
C THR A 84 -15.73 -15.19 4.94
N ILE A 85 -16.16 -16.19 4.17
CA ILE A 85 -17.41 -16.92 4.44
C ILE A 85 -17.34 -17.68 5.78
N LEU A 86 -16.22 -18.34 6.05
CA LEU A 86 -16.04 -19.07 7.32
C LEU A 86 -16.11 -18.11 8.50
N LEU A 87 -15.47 -16.94 8.41
CA LEU A 87 -15.51 -15.91 9.44
C LEU A 87 -16.93 -15.36 9.61
N ALA A 88 -17.63 -15.05 8.51
CA ALA A 88 -19.02 -14.55 8.56
C ALA A 88 -19.94 -15.53 9.28
N ARG A 89 -19.85 -16.82 8.95
CA ARG A 89 -20.63 -17.89 9.60
C ARG A 89 -20.30 -18.02 11.10
N ALA A 90 -19.02 -17.93 11.46
CA ALA A 90 -18.60 -17.96 12.85
C ALA A 90 -19.16 -16.78 13.66
N LEU A 91 -19.40 -15.62 13.02
CA LEU A 91 -20.04 -14.44 13.57
C LEU A 91 -21.60 -14.49 13.53
N GLY A 92 -22.17 -15.60 13.06
CA GLY A 92 -23.64 -15.79 12.99
C GLY A 92 -24.30 -15.21 11.74
N TYR A 93 -23.53 -14.80 10.74
CA TYR A 93 -24.06 -14.33 9.46
C TYR A 93 -24.01 -15.46 8.43
N GLU A 94 -25.20 -15.84 7.89
CA GLU A 94 -25.29 -16.84 6.85
C GLU A 94 -24.79 -16.29 5.50
N MET A 95 -23.66 -16.83 5.04
CA MET A 95 -23.09 -16.53 3.73
C MET A 95 -22.86 -17.86 2.99
N ASN A 96 -23.61 -18.10 1.93
CA ASN A 96 -23.76 -19.44 1.34
C ASN A 96 -23.28 -19.53 -0.13
N TYR A 97 -22.24 -18.78 -0.48
CA TYR A 97 -21.64 -18.92 -1.81
C TYR A 97 -20.78 -20.19 -1.88
N THR A 98 -20.85 -20.85 -3.02
CA THR A 98 -20.09 -22.06 -3.35
C THR A 98 -19.02 -21.80 -4.43
N HIS A 99 -19.18 -20.71 -5.17
CA HIS A 99 -18.26 -20.29 -6.21
C HIS A 99 -18.25 -18.74 -6.35
N PRO A 100 -17.11 -18.10 -6.70
CA PRO A 100 -17.06 -16.64 -6.84
C PRO A 100 -17.95 -16.06 -7.94
N SER A 101 -18.44 -16.88 -8.90
CA SER A 101 -19.44 -16.43 -9.88
C SER A 101 -20.75 -15.98 -9.21
N GLU A 102 -21.18 -16.69 -8.16
CA GLU A 102 -22.40 -16.34 -7.41
C GLU A 102 -22.25 -14.98 -6.71
N ILE A 103 -21.03 -14.68 -6.24
CA ILE A 103 -20.67 -13.37 -5.67
C ILE A 103 -20.76 -12.29 -6.77
N MET A 104 -20.22 -12.57 -7.96
CA MET A 104 -20.31 -11.63 -9.09
C MET A 104 -21.75 -11.40 -9.53
N ASP A 105 -22.59 -12.43 -9.54
CA ASP A 105 -24.02 -12.33 -9.88
C ASP A 105 -24.75 -11.45 -8.88
N GLU A 106 -24.39 -11.53 -7.60
CA GLU A 106 -24.96 -10.63 -6.60
C GLU A 106 -24.45 -9.19 -6.76
N ILE A 107 -23.15 -8.98 -7.01
CA ILE A 107 -22.60 -7.67 -7.35
C ILE A 107 -23.33 -7.07 -8.56
N ALA A 108 -23.58 -7.85 -9.62
CA ALA A 108 -24.28 -7.42 -10.80
C ALA A 108 -25.74 -6.99 -10.51
N ARG A 109 -26.42 -7.68 -9.61
CA ARG A 109 -27.79 -7.31 -9.18
C ARG A 109 -27.84 -6.02 -8.37
N LEU A 110 -26.83 -5.77 -7.54
CA LEU A 110 -26.81 -4.65 -6.60
C LEU A 110 -26.12 -3.39 -7.19
N THR A 111 -25.32 -3.54 -8.23
CA THR A 111 -24.49 -2.47 -8.78
C THR A 111 -24.86 -2.19 -10.23
N PRO A 112 -25.59 -1.11 -10.54
CA PRO A 112 -26.07 -0.82 -11.91
C PRO A 112 -24.97 -0.72 -12.96
N SER A 113 -23.76 -0.34 -12.58
CA SER A 113 -22.60 -0.29 -13.49
C SER A 113 -22.03 -1.67 -13.81
N PHE A 114 -22.40 -2.70 -13.05
CA PHE A 114 -21.97 -4.10 -13.22
C PHE A 114 -23.11 -5.01 -13.69
N ALA A 115 -24.32 -4.49 -13.89
CA ALA A 115 -25.52 -5.28 -14.15
C ALA A 115 -25.44 -6.25 -15.35
N GLY A 116 -24.53 -5.99 -16.29
CA GLY A 116 -24.29 -6.85 -17.45
C GLY A 116 -23.07 -7.75 -17.32
N VAL A 117 -22.39 -7.78 -16.17
CA VAL A 117 -21.18 -8.58 -15.96
C VAL A 117 -21.55 -9.96 -15.43
N SER A 118 -21.08 -11.01 -16.07
CA SER A 118 -21.18 -12.39 -15.59
C SER A 118 -19.92 -13.17 -15.94
N TYR A 119 -19.69 -14.28 -15.28
CA TYR A 119 -18.55 -15.15 -15.59
C TYR A 119 -18.65 -15.72 -17.01
N GLU A 120 -19.85 -16.08 -17.46
CA GLU A 120 -20.08 -16.55 -18.82
C GLU A 120 -19.64 -15.49 -19.85
N LYS A 121 -20.08 -14.24 -19.67
CA LYS A 121 -19.69 -13.15 -20.57
C LYS A 121 -18.19 -12.83 -20.49
N LEU A 122 -17.56 -12.95 -19.33
CA LEU A 122 -16.12 -12.79 -19.19
C LEU A 122 -15.33 -13.91 -19.86
N GLU A 123 -15.87 -15.13 -19.95
CA GLU A 123 -15.26 -16.21 -20.73
C GLU A 123 -15.37 -15.94 -22.24
N GLU A 124 -16.52 -15.43 -22.70
CA GLU A 124 -16.75 -15.12 -24.10
C GLU A 124 -15.90 -13.95 -24.59
N LEU A 125 -15.84 -12.84 -23.83
CA LEU A 125 -15.19 -11.58 -24.21
C LEU A 125 -13.74 -11.45 -23.71
N GLY A 126 -13.30 -12.35 -22.84
CA GLY A 126 -11.99 -12.28 -22.16
C GLY A 126 -11.92 -11.24 -21.06
N SER A 127 -12.53 -10.07 -21.24
CA SER A 127 -12.61 -9.02 -20.23
C SER A 127 -13.70 -7.99 -20.58
N ILE A 128 -14.17 -7.24 -19.58
CA ILE A 128 -15.22 -6.24 -19.75
C ILE A 128 -14.82 -4.95 -19.04
N GLN A 129 -14.93 -3.80 -19.70
CA GLN A 129 -14.78 -2.50 -19.05
C GLN A 129 -16.14 -2.01 -18.55
N TRP A 130 -16.28 -1.81 -17.24
CA TRP A 130 -17.51 -1.23 -16.69
C TRP A 130 -17.64 0.27 -17.01
N PRO A 131 -18.84 0.84 -17.12
CA PRO A 131 -20.17 0.25 -16.99
C PRO A 131 -20.46 -0.80 -18.04
N CYS A 132 -21.06 -1.93 -17.61
CA CYS A 132 -21.62 -2.95 -18.46
C CYS A 132 -23.05 -3.20 -17.99
N ASN A 133 -24.03 -2.91 -18.86
CA ASN A 133 -25.46 -3.00 -18.57
C ASN A 133 -26.27 -3.08 -19.88
N GLU A 134 -27.57 -2.98 -19.82
CA GLU A 134 -28.44 -3.03 -21.01
C GLU A 134 -28.08 -1.99 -22.09
N LYS A 135 -27.62 -0.80 -21.69
CA LYS A 135 -27.21 0.28 -22.60
C LYS A 135 -25.82 0.09 -23.20
N ALA A 136 -24.99 -0.68 -22.56
CA ALA A 136 -23.64 -0.99 -22.97
C ALA A 136 -23.34 -2.48 -22.71
N PRO A 137 -23.97 -3.42 -23.47
CA PRO A 137 -23.90 -4.85 -23.19
C PRO A 137 -22.52 -5.47 -23.39
N LEU A 138 -21.64 -4.82 -24.15
CA LEU A 138 -20.24 -5.23 -24.35
C LEU A 138 -19.24 -4.44 -23.48
N GLY A 139 -19.77 -3.62 -22.55
CA GLY A 139 -18.97 -2.73 -21.71
C GLY A 139 -18.79 -1.34 -22.33
N THR A 140 -18.06 -0.47 -21.62
CA THR A 140 -17.87 0.93 -21.96
C THR A 140 -16.38 1.26 -22.06
N PRO A 141 -15.74 1.13 -23.23
CA PRO A 141 -14.32 1.44 -23.39
C PRO A 141 -14.00 2.91 -23.11
N MET A 142 -14.85 3.83 -23.54
CA MET A 142 -14.67 5.26 -23.33
C MET A 142 -15.87 5.85 -22.58
N MET A 143 -15.56 6.49 -21.44
CA MET A 143 -16.59 7.14 -20.61
C MET A 143 -16.99 8.49 -21.17
N HIS A 144 -18.25 8.89 -20.93
CA HIS A 144 -18.76 10.24 -21.17
C HIS A 144 -18.64 10.74 -22.62
N VAL A 145 -18.81 9.84 -23.61
CA VAL A 145 -18.69 10.20 -25.04
C VAL A 145 -19.69 11.28 -25.44
N ASP A 146 -20.96 11.14 -25.08
CA ASP A 146 -22.03 12.07 -25.48
C ASP A 146 -22.41 13.03 -24.35
N ARG A 147 -22.38 12.57 -23.13
CA ARG A 147 -22.78 13.34 -21.94
C ARG A 147 -22.24 12.72 -20.65
N PHE A 148 -22.12 13.55 -19.63
CA PHE A 148 -21.87 13.06 -18.27
C PHE A 148 -23.13 12.39 -17.71
N VAL A 149 -22.97 11.44 -16.79
CA VAL A 149 -24.09 10.77 -16.11
C VAL A 149 -25.01 11.77 -15.42
N ARG A 150 -24.44 12.85 -14.86
CA ARG A 150 -25.15 13.95 -14.20
C ARG A 150 -25.73 15.00 -15.18
N GLY A 151 -25.60 14.81 -16.49
CA GLY A 151 -25.94 15.81 -17.49
C GLY A 151 -24.75 16.70 -17.86
N LYS A 152 -24.85 18.00 -17.72
CA LYS A 152 -23.73 18.94 -18.01
C LYS A 152 -22.63 18.82 -16.94
N GLY A 153 -21.37 18.98 -17.36
CA GLY A 153 -20.25 19.15 -16.46
C GLY A 153 -20.45 20.35 -15.53
N ARG A 154 -20.03 20.23 -14.29
CA ARG A 154 -20.09 21.30 -13.29
C ARG A 154 -18.68 21.75 -12.94
N PHE A 155 -18.40 23.04 -13.15
CA PHE A 155 -17.19 23.66 -12.63
C PHE A 155 -17.34 23.85 -11.11
N MET A 156 -16.35 23.38 -10.35
CA MET A 156 -16.27 23.61 -8.92
C MET A 156 -15.16 24.62 -8.67
N ILE A 157 -15.51 25.70 -7.99
CA ILE A 157 -14.51 26.66 -7.51
C ILE A 157 -13.87 26.04 -6.28
N THR A 158 -12.56 25.84 -6.34
CA THR A 158 -11.76 25.36 -5.22
C THR A 158 -10.66 26.36 -4.92
N GLU A 159 -10.49 26.71 -3.67
CA GLU A 159 -9.37 27.52 -3.21
C GLU A 159 -8.15 26.62 -2.96
N TYR A 160 -6.95 27.18 -3.20
CA TYR A 160 -5.72 26.50 -2.83
C TYR A 160 -5.58 26.51 -1.30
N VAL A 161 -5.53 25.31 -0.72
CA VAL A 161 -5.20 25.11 0.70
C VAL A 161 -3.73 24.68 0.77
N PRO A 162 -2.85 25.49 1.33
CA PRO A 162 -1.44 25.11 1.46
C PRO A 162 -1.30 23.94 2.45
N THR A 163 -0.26 23.12 2.23
CA THR A 163 0.12 22.08 3.18
C THR A 163 0.50 22.68 4.55
N ASP A 164 0.25 21.94 5.63
CA ASP A 164 0.76 22.26 6.97
C ASP A 164 2.24 21.92 7.14
N GLU A 165 2.80 21.06 6.27
CA GLU A 165 4.21 20.71 6.18
C GLU A 165 5.05 21.81 5.52
N ARG A 166 5.26 22.89 6.26
CA ARG A 166 6.07 24.04 5.81
C ARG A 166 7.52 23.90 6.25
N THR A 167 8.43 24.25 5.33
CA THR A 167 9.85 24.36 5.65
C THR A 167 10.11 25.44 6.68
N THR A 168 11.11 25.20 7.52
CA THR A 168 11.58 26.11 8.58
C THR A 168 13.10 26.06 8.64
N GLY A 169 13.73 26.92 9.45
CA GLY A 169 15.17 26.83 9.70
C GLY A 169 15.61 25.48 10.29
N LYS A 170 14.71 24.78 11.02
CA LYS A 170 14.97 23.45 11.56
C LYS A 170 14.79 22.35 10.53
N PHE A 171 13.79 22.46 9.66
CA PHE A 171 13.46 21.50 8.61
C PHE A 171 13.43 22.22 7.25
N PRO A 172 14.59 22.47 6.63
CA PRO A 172 14.69 23.36 5.47
C PRO A 172 14.41 22.70 4.13
N LEU A 173 14.30 21.38 4.07
CA LEU A 173 14.06 20.61 2.84
C LEU A 173 12.66 20.03 2.84
N ILE A 174 12.14 19.76 1.64
CA ILE A 174 10.92 18.98 1.45
C ILE A 174 11.29 17.57 1.01
N LEU A 175 10.82 16.59 1.75
CA LEU A 175 10.82 15.20 1.32
C LEU A 175 9.59 14.91 0.47
N THR A 176 9.79 14.27 -0.66
CA THR A 176 8.75 13.56 -1.39
C THR A 176 9.03 12.06 -1.45
N THR A 177 8.02 11.23 -1.33
CA THR A 177 8.15 9.78 -1.36
C THR A 177 7.55 9.20 -2.64
N GLY A 178 8.04 8.05 -3.07
CA GLY A 178 7.53 7.42 -4.28
C GLY A 178 7.92 5.96 -4.43
N ARG A 179 7.64 5.42 -5.61
CA ARG A 179 7.93 4.04 -6.00
C ARG A 179 9.05 3.99 -7.05
N ILE A 180 9.71 2.85 -7.13
CA ILE A 180 10.64 2.50 -8.21
C ILE A 180 10.07 1.31 -9.01
N LEU A 181 10.56 1.11 -10.23
CA LEU A 181 10.01 0.08 -11.13
C LEU A 181 10.17 -1.36 -10.62
N SER A 182 11.22 -1.62 -9.85
CA SER A 182 11.51 -2.96 -9.34
C SER A 182 10.68 -3.37 -8.12
N GLN A 183 10.00 -2.43 -7.47
CA GLN A 183 9.24 -2.69 -6.24
C GLN A 183 7.80 -2.19 -6.35
N TYR A 184 6.87 -2.93 -5.73
CA TYR A 184 5.46 -2.59 -5.71
C TYR A 184 4.98 -2.32 -4.29
N ASN A 185 4.31 -1.18 -4.07
CA ASN A 185 3.84 -0.72 -2.77
C ASN A 185 4.93 -0.85 -1.68
N VAL A 186 4.62 -1.45 -0.55
CA VAL A 186 5.56 -1.70 0.56
C VAL A 186 6.55 -2.85 0.30
N GLY A 187 6.55 -3.40 -0.91
CA GLY A 187 7.50 -4.43 -1.33
C GLY A 187 7.26 -5.82 -0.74
N ALA A 188 6.13 -6.07 -0.09
CA ALA A 188 5.85 -7.35 0.58
C ALA A 188 6.03 -8.57 -0.34
N GLN A 189 5.60 -8.49 -1.59
CA GLN A 189 5.81 -9.53 -2.59
C GLN A 189 7.14 -9.35 -3.35
N THR A 190 7.38 -8.15 -3.88
CA THR A 190 8.49 -7.90 -4.82
C THR A 190 9.87 -8.00 -4.19
N ARG A 191 10.02 -7.70 -2.89
CA ARG A 191 11.26 -7.95 -2.14
C ARG A 191 11.61 -9.44 -2.00
N ARG A 192 10.64 -10.34 -2.18
CA ARG A 192 10.81 -11.81 -2.14
C ARG A 192 11.08 -12.43 -3.52
N THR A 193 11.31 -11.59 -4.53
CA THR A 193 11.62 -11.99 -5.90
C THR A 193 12.99 -11.50 -6.32
N GLU A 194 13.46 -11.91 -7.51
CA GLU A 194 14.72 -11.45 -8.12
C GLU A 194 14.78 -9.92 -8.29
N ASN A 195 13.64 -9.23 -8.27
CA ASN A 195 13.59 -7.77 -8.33
C ASN A 195 14.33 -7.09 -7.17
N SER A 196 14.46 -7.77 -6.02
CA SER A 196 15.22 -7.28 -4.86
C SER A 196 16.71 -7.02 -5.20
N ARG A 197 17.27 -7.72 -6.19
CA ARG A 197 18.65 -7.53 -6.62
C ARG A 197 18.93 -6.20 -7.33
N TRP A 198 17.89 -5.53 -7.83
CA TRP A 198 18.04 -4.25 -8.51
C TRP A 198 18.11 -3.08 -7.54
N HIS A 199 17.43 -3.22 -6.39
CA HIS A 199 17.43 -2.23 -5.31
C HIS A 199 17.26 -2.97 -3.98
N GLU A 200 18.36 -3.11 -3.25
CA GLU A 200 18.42 -3.86 -2.00
C GLU A 200 17.98 -3.05 -0.77
N GLU A 201 17.94 -1.72 -0.91
CA GLU A 201 17.59 -0.79 0.16
C GLU A 201 16.94 0.50 -0.40
N ASP A 202 16.19 1.19 0.43
CA ASP A 202 15.75 2.54 0.13
C ASP A 202 16.91 3.52 0.38
N VAL A 203 17.08 4.50 -0.51
CA VAL A 203 18.12 5.52 -0.42
C VAL A 203 17.51 6.92 -0.41
N LEU A 204 18.25 7.90 0.12
CA LEU A 204 17.89 9.31 0.02
C LEU A 204 18.52 9.93 -1.21
N GLU A 205 17.73 10.26 -2.23
CA GLU A 205 18.21 11.06 -3.36
C GLU A 205 18.24 12.55 -2.95
N ILE A 206 19.40 13.18 -3.10
CA ILE A 206 19.65 14.58 -2.72
C ILE A 206 20.42 15.29 -3.83
N HIS A 207 20.04 16.54 -4.12
CA HIS A 207 20.73 17.36 -5.12
C HIS A 207 22.18 17.69 -4.66
N PRO A 208 23.17 17.73 -5.60
CA PRO A 208 24.58 18.04 -5.26
C PRO A 208 24.76 19.32 -4.44
N PHE A 209 24.03 20.38 -4.75
CA PHE A 209 24.04 21.64 -4.01
C PHE A 209 23.66 21.45 -2.52
N ASP A 210 22.58 20.72 -2.26
CA ASP A 210 22.12 20.46 -0.90
C ASP A 210 23.04 19.52 -0.12
N ALA A 211 23.65 18.57 -0.82
CA ALA A 211 24.64 17.65 -0.28
C ALA A 211 25.94 18.40 0.13
N GLU A 212 26.48 19.24 -0.77
CA GLU A 212 27.68 20.05 -0.52
C GLU A 212 27.48 20.97 0.69
N MET A 213 26.36 21.68 0.77
CA MET A 213 26.04 22.58 1.89
C MET A 213 25.97 21.86 3.25
N ARG A 214 25.87 20.53 3.26
CA ARG A 214 25.77 19.69 4.46
C ARG A 214 26.99 18.79 4.66
N GLY A 215 27.99 18.90 3.78
CA GLY A 215 29.19 18.05 3.79
C GLY A 215 28.89 16.57 3.57
N ILE A 216 27.83 16.27 2.78
CA ILE A 216 27.41 14.92 2.44
C ILE A 216 28.01 14.52 1.09
N VAL A 217 28.58 13.33 1.03
CA VAL A 217 29.04 12.71 -0.23
C VAL A 217 28.19 11.48 -0.57
N ASP A 218 28.23 11.07 -1.83
CA ASP A 218 27.51 9.90 -2.30
C ASP A 218 27.86 8.65 -1.49
N GLY A 219 26.85 7.90 -1.03
CA GLY A 219 27.01 6.72 -0.18
C GLY A 219 27.12 6.99 1.32
N ASP A 220 27.23 8.23 1.78
CA ASP A 220 27.21 8.55 3.22
C ASP A 220 25.93 8.08 3.87
N LEU A 221 26.02 7.58 5.10
CA LEU A 221 24.84 7.38 5.96
C LEU A 221 24.36 8.74 6.45
N VAL A 222 23.09 9.03 6.27
CA VAL A 222 22.47 10.29 6.68
C VAL A 222 21.24 10.03 7.55
N ALA A 223 21.06 10.87 8.56
CA ALA A 223 19.82 10.96 9.31
C ALA A 223 18.87 11.90 8.56
N LEU A 224 17.65 11.43 8.34
CA LEU A 224 16.53 12.18 7.78
C LEU A 224 15.53 12.39 8.91
N GLU A 225 15.39 13.64 9.36
CA GLU A 225 14.58 14.02 10.53
C GLU A 225 13.37 14.84 10.11
N SER A 226 12.22 14.59 10.72
CA SER A 226 10.99 15.37 10.57
C SER A 226 10.44 15.78 11.94
N ARG A 227 9.19 16.26 11.97
CA ARG A 227 8.44 16.50 13.21
C ARG A 227 7.98 15.20 13.88
N SER A 228 7.76 14.14 13.09
CA SER A 228 7.24 12.85 13.56
C SER A 228 8.34 11.92 14.06
N GLY A 229 9.55 12.01 13.53
CA GLY A 229 10.65 11.13 13.92
C GLY A 229 11.88 11.27 13.04
N ASP A 230 12.75 10.28 13.13
CA ASP A 230 13.98 10.20 12.34
C ASP A 230 14.25 8.77 11.84
N ILE A 231 14.90 8.68 10.69
CA ILE A 231 15.43 7.45 10.10
C ILE A 231 16.84 7.69 9.57
N ALA A 232 17.62 6.64 9.42
CA ALA A 232 18.94 6.69 8.79
C ALA A 232 18.94 5.84 7.51
N LEU A 233 19.47 6.42 6.42
CA LEU A 233 19.58 5.76 5.12
C LEU A 233 20.78 6.29 4.35
N LYS A 234 21.22 5.59 3.29
CA LYS A 234 22.33 6.04 2.45
C LYS A 234 21.91 7.19 1.56
N ALA A 235 22.76 8.20 1.46
CA ALA A 235 22.58 9.28 0.51
C ALA A 235 23.00 8.85 -0.90
N LYS A 236 22.21 9.22 -1.90
CA LYS A 236 22.51 9.16 -3.32
C LYS A 236 22.51 10.58 -3.88
N VAL A 237 23.69 11.11 -4.14
CA VAL A 237 23.83 12.45 -4.68
C VAL A 237 23.51 12.42 -6.18
N THR A 238 22.51 13.19 -6.62
CA THR A 238 22.01 13.12 -7.99
C THR A 238 21.32 14.40 -8.44
N GLU A 239 21.54 14.81 -9.69
CA GLU A 239 20.86 15.92 -10.34
C GLU A 239 19.39 15.64 -10.73
N ARG A 240 18.89 14.44 -10.46
CA ARG A 240 17.46 14.13 -10.63
C ARG A 240 16.58 14.93 -9.68
N MET A 241 17.14 15.33 -8.53
CA MET A 241 16.45 16.17 -7.56
C MET A 241 16.68 17.64 -7.88
N GLN A 242 15.76 18.48 -7.44
CA GLN A 242 15.91 19.92 -7.42
C GLN A 242 16.47 20.38 -6.07
N PRO A 243 17.25 21.48 -6.01
CA PRO A 243 17.63 22.06 -4.72
C PRO A 243 16.44 22.33 -3.82
N GLY A 244 16.56 21.96 -2.56
CA GLY A 244 15.50 22.08 -1.58
C GLY A 244 14.54 20.89 -1.48
N ILE A 245 14.66 19.90 -2.40
CA ILE A 245 13.80 18.71 -2.44
C ILE A 245 14.67 17.45 -2.34
N VAL A 246 14.25 16.51 -1.48
CA VAL A 246 14.85 15.18 -1.36
C VAL A 246 13.78 14.11 -1.61
N TYR A 247 14.22 12.93 -2.03
CA TYR A 247 13.33 11.83 -2.37
C TYR A 247 13.79 10.53 -1.74
N THR A 248 12.85 9.74 -1.25
CA THR A 248 13.10 8.34 -0.86
C THR A 248 11.95 7.44 -1.25
N THR A 249 12.19 6.14 -1.18
CA THR A 249 11.18 5.11 -1.36
C THR A 249 10.74 4.56 0.01
N PHE A 250 9.69 3.73 0.02
CA PHE A 250 9.10 3.16 1.24
C PHE A 250 8.94 1.64 1.13
N HIS A 251 9.76 1.02 0.28
CA HIS A 251 9.61 -0.41 -0.05
C HIS A 251 10.21 -1.34 1.00
N HIS A 252 11.14 -0.87 1.82
CA HIS A 252 11.82 -1.68 2.82
C HIS A 252 11.36 -1.29 4.22
N ALA A 253 10.73 -2.23 4.94
CA ALA A 253 10.23 -2.03 6.29
C ALA A 253 11.32 -1.50 7.24
N LYS A 254 12.53 -2.05 7.15
CA LYS A 254 13.70 -1.64 7.94
C LYS A 254 14.11 -0.17 7.77
N THR A 255 13.79 0.44 6.63
CA THR A 255 14.04 1.87 6.41
C THR A 255 13.09 2.73 7.21
N GLY A 256 11.82 2.32 7.26
CA GLY A 256 10.80 3.02 8.05
C GLY A 256 10.44 4.41 7.51
N ALA A 257 10.30 4.56 6.19
CA ALA A 257 10.01 5.87 5.58
C ALA A 257 8.78 6.57 6.18
N ASN A 258 7.77 5.80 6.63
CA ASN A 258 6.58 6.37 7.26
C ASN A 258 6.74 6.73 8.75
N VAL A 259 7.88 6.44 9.36
CA VAL A 259 8.24 6.97 10.69
C VAL A 259 8.37 8.49 10.67
N ILE A 260 8.76 9.05 9.52
CA ILE A 260 8.98 10.50 9.35
C ILE A 260 7.83 11.22 8.64
N THR A 261 6.85 10.51 8.07
CA THR A 261 5.65 11.13 7.53
C THR A 261 4.70 11.54 8.65
N THR A 262 3.81 12.49 8.37
CA THR A 262 2.86 13.01 9.36
C THR A 262 1.45 12.49 9.09
N ASP A 263 0.55 12.65 10.04
CA ASP A 263 -0.86 12.28 9.97
C ASP A 263 -1.72 13.31 9.21
N TYR A 264 -1.11 14.33 8.61
CA TYR A 264 -1.86 15.31 7.82
C TYR A 264 -2.58 14.67 6.64
N SER A 265 -3.84 15.00 6.50
CA SER A 265 -4.71 14.50 5.45
C SER A 265 -5.73 15.56 5.04
N ASP A 266 -6.33 15.42 3.86
CA ASP A 266 -7.43 16.29 3.50
C ASP A 266 -8.67 16.01 4.35
N TRP A 267 -9.38 17.06 4.69
CA TRP A 267 -10.54 17.02 5.58
C TRP A 267 -11.75 16.26 5.02
N ALA A 268 -11.82 16.11 3.69
CA ALA A 268 -13.00 15.55 3.02
C ALA A 268 -12.90 14.05 2.79
N THR A 269 -11.73 13.56 2.43
CA THR A 269 -11.50 12.16 2.04
C THR A 269 -10.49 11.44 2.91
N ASN A 270 -9.85 12.16 3.82
CA ASN A 270 -8.78 11.63 4.68
C ASN A 270 -7.59 11.09 3.88
N CYS A 271 -7.34 11.65 2.69
CA CYS A 271 -6.22 11.25 1.86
C CYS A 271 -4.91 11.73 2.48
N PRO A 272 -3.99 10.84 2.87
CA PRO A 272 -2.75 11.22 3.56
C PRO A 272 -1.78 11.98 2.66
N GLU A 273 -1.03 12.91 3.26
CA GLU A 273 -0.09 13.78 2.56
C GLU A 273 1.32 13.17 2.49
N TYR A 274 1.45 11.95 1.96
CA TYR A 274 2.73 11.21 1.86
C TYR A 274 3.84 11.90 1.06
N LYS A 275 3.49 12.87 0.21
CA LYS A 275 4.39 13.46 -0.78
C LYS A 275 5.03 14.75 -0.32
N VAL A 276 4.65 15.24 0.85
CA VAL A 276 5.14 16.51 1.40
C VAL A 276 5.42 16.34 2.87
N THR A 277 6.70 16.37 3.25
CA THR A 277 7.13 16.36 4.64
C THR A 277 8.35 17.29 4.77
N ALA A 278 8.29 18.25 5.67
CA ALA A 278 9.43 19.12 5.93
C ALA A 278 10.48 18.40 6.77
N VAL A 279 11.71 18.33 6.25
CA VAL A 279 12.77 17.50 6.82
C VAL A 279 14.10 18.24 6.96
N GLN A 280 14.96 17.69 7.83
CA GLN A 280 16.38 17.98 7.93
C GLN A 280 17.19 16.74 7.52
N VAL A 281 18.31 16.97 6.85
CA VAL A 281 19.26 15.91 6.47
C VAL A 281 20.63 16.23 7.09
N ARG A 282 21.21 15.26 7.80
CA ARG A 282 22.54 15.38 8.42
C ARG A 282 23.32 14.08 8.29
N ARG A 283 24.64 14.14 8.21
CA ARG A 283 25.48 12.94 8.31
C ARG A 283 25.29 12.27 9.68
N THR A 284 25.26 10.95 9.66
CA THR A 284 25.23 10.13 10.88
C THR A 284 26.15 8.91 10.71
N ASN A 285 26.47 8.26 11.80
CA ASN A 285 27.23 7.01 11.81
C ASN A 285 26.48 5.85 12.47
N ARG A 286 25.20 6.04 12.77
CA ARG A 286 24.35 5.02 13.43
C ARG A 286 22.93 5.08 12.88
N PRO A 287 22.19 3.95 12.95
CA PRO A 287 20.75 3.94 12.70
C PRO A 287 20.00 4.80 13.71
N SER A 288 18.75 5.14 13.42
CA SER A 288 17.86 5.77 14.39
C SER A 288 17.47 4.79 15.52
N ASP A 289 16.94 5.35 16.61
CA ASP A 289 16.48 4.52 17.73
C ASP A 289 15.31 3.61 17.33
N TRP A 290 14.46 4.07 16.37
CA TRP A 290 13.40 3.24 15.81
C TRP A 290 13.96 2.05 15.01
N GLN A 291 14.94 2.31 14.15
CA GLN A 291 15.58 1.25 13.35
C GLN A 291 16.34 0.25 14.23
N ALA A 292 17.00 0.70 15.29
CA ALA A 292 17.67 -0.19 16.23
C ALA A 292 16.68 -1.17 16.89
N LYS A 293 15.52 -0.66 17.35
CA LYS A 293 14.44 -1.49 17.90
C LYS A 293 13.83 -2.44 16.86
N PHE A 294 13.64 -1.97 15.62
CA PHE A 294 13.14 -2.78 14.53
C PHE A 294 14.02 -4.02 14.30
N TYR A 295 15.34 -3.87 14.31
CA TYR A 295 16.27 -4.99 14.17
C TYR A 295 16.22 -5.96 15.35
N GLU A 296 16.01 -5.48 16.57
CA GLU A 296 15.84 -6.34 17.75
C GLU A 296 14.55 -7.16 17.68
N GLU A 297 13.45 -6.58 17.21
CA GLU A 297 12.15 -7.24 17.05
C GLU A 297 12.15 -8.27 15.91
N ASP A 298 12.88 -8.05 14.82
CA ASP A 298 12.98 -8.97 13.68
C ASP A 298 13.64 -10.30 14.06
N PHE A 299 14.61 -10.28 14.98
CA PHE A 299 15.20 -11.49 15.55
C PHE A 299 14.20 -12.35 16.33
N SER A 300 13.15 -11.74 16.88
CA SER A 300 12.11 -12.45 17.63
C SER A 300 11.17 -13.26 16.74
N LEU A 301 10.87 -12.76 15.53
CA LEU A 301 10.04 -13.46 14.55
C LEU A 301 10.73 -14.69 13.94
N THR A 302 12.05 -14.61 13.72
CA THR A 302 12.84 -15.76 13.26
C THR A 302 12.79 -16.91 14.28
N ARG A 303 12.82 -16.60 15.58
CA ARG A 303 12.69 -17.60 16.66
C ARG A 303 11.29 -18.22 16.74
N ILE A 304 10.24 -17.48 16.38
CA ILE A 304 8.87 -18.01 16.37
C ILE A 304 8.67 -18.94 15.17
N ALA A 305 9.23 -18.60 14.01
CA ALA A 305 9.20 -19.46 12.83
C ALA A 305 9.98 -20.78 13.06
N GLU A 306 11.18 -20.72 13.66
CA GLU A 306 12.00 -21.87 14.00
C GLU A 306 11.37 -22.76 15.10
N ALA A 307 10.53 -22.20 15.96
CA ALA A 307 9.83 -22.97 17.01
C ALA A 307 8.53 -23.63 16.50
N ALA A 308 8.09 -23.29 15.28
CA ALA A 308 6.89 -23.83 14.63
C ALA A 308 7.21 -24.96 13.62
N GLU A 309 8.49 -25.20 13.31
CA GLU A 309 9.01 -26.36 12.59
C GLU A 309 9.32 -27.53 13.55
#